data_58c51502abd9d200f19c4907c2bfbc0e
#
_entry.id   58c51502abd9d200f19c4907c2bfbc0e
#
_cell.length_a   1.000
_cell.length_b   1.000
_cell.length_c   1.000
_cell.angle_alpha   90.00
_cell.angle_beta   90.00
_cell.angle_gamma   90.00
#
_symmetry.space_group_name_H-M   'P 1'
#
loop_
_entity.id
_entity.type
_entity.pdbx_description
1 polymer ?
#
loop_
_entity_poly.entity_id
_entity_poly.type
_entity_poly.pdbx_seq_one_letter_code
_entity_poly.pdbx_strand_id
1 'polypeptide(L)'
;KPPRYPSEAPRVDNAIITHSHIDHIGMAPWLVGHHGTTLHGSKLTSILSEIMWRDTYKISSIEGYPLAWDKRDLDAALEAWQEHDMGEQFSVGGWDAKFHVAGHIPGAVMTEIDVGGTKILWTGDMDTRSSPNVCGALPVKCDILCLEGTYGGKFHPDREKEEERFVKRVLDVVSRGGVAIIPAFASGRGQDVIRILHRAAPHLEVHYDGMGTRVTQVWMDCPELIREPKSLRKAWHWCRRVRSKSDRKKALDADVIVTTSGMLDGGPAIWYVNRLRHNPANAILLTGYQAEGSGGRMLLDERKLPIYGKKTPVDLEVTQFSLSNHGGHKELVEFARQCSPEHVIIFHAGKEPA
;
A
#
# COMPACT_ATOMS: atom_id res chain seq x y z
N LYS A 1 -6.52 -5.11 -15.74
CA LYS A 1 -7.27 -4.14 -16.59
C LYS A 1 -6.44 -2.86 -16.67
N PRO A 2 -6.41 -2.16 -17.84
CA PRO A 2 -5.74 -0.87 -17.91
C PRO A 2 -6.41 0.13 -16.94
N PRO A 3 -5.65 1.10 -16.40
CA PRO A 3 -6.22 2.13 -15.56
C PRO A 3 -7.24 2.95 -16.37
N ARG A 4 -8.27 3.43 -15.68
CA ARG A 4 -9.24 4.37 -16.26
C ARG A 4 -8.85 5.77 -15.79
N TYR A 5 -8.63 6.65 -16.74
CA TYR A 5 -8.32 8.04 -16.48
C TYR A 5 -9.58 8.91 -16.68
N PRO A 6 -9.73 10.02 -15.95
CA PRO A 6 -10.78 10.98 -16.24
C PRO A 6 -10.57 11.55 -17.65
N SER A 7 -11.67 11.81 -18.37
CA SER A 7 -11.63 12.42 -19.69
C SER A 7 -11.26 13.91 -19.66
N GLU A 8 -11.52 14.53 -18.52
CA GLU A 8 -11.25 15.95 -18.27
C GLU A 8 -10.77 16.11 -16.82
N ALA A 9 -9.80 16.99 -16.62
CA ALA A 9 -9.38 17.43 -15.30
C ALA A 9 -9.28 18.97 -15.31
N PRO A 10 -9.72 19.65 -14.24
CA PRO A 10 -9.56 21.10 -14.16
C PRO A 10 -8.07 21.43 -14.12
N ARG A 11 -7.71 22.60 -14.65
CA ARG A 11 -6.36 23.12 -14.47
C ARG A 11 -6.14 23.41 -12.99
N VAL A 12 -5.04 22.87 -12.46
CA VAL A 12 -4.60 23.11 -11.09
C VAL A 12 -3.11 23.47 -11.09
N ASP A 13 -2.75 24.52 -10.36
CA ASP A 13 -1.39 24.98 -10.26
C ASP A 13 -0.60 24.22 -9.18
N ASN A 14 -1.29 23.68 -8.18
CA ASN A 14 -0.72 22.91 -7.08
C ASN A 14 -1.53 21.64 -6.82
N ALA A 15 -0.85 20.55 -6.50
CA ALA A 15 -1.49 19.30 -6.08
C ALA A 15 -0.74 18.73 -4.86
N ILE A 16 -1.49 18.38 -3.81
CA ILE A 16 -0.95 17.71 -2.64
C ILE A 16 -1.10 16.21 -2.84
N ILE A 17 0.02 15.50 -2.75
CA ILE A 17 0.09 14.05 -2.88
C ILE A 17 0.19 13.45 -1.48
N THR A 18 -0.88 12.79 -1.05
CA THR A 18 -0.98 12.25 0.31
C THR A 18 -0.04 11.08 0.55
N HIS A 19 0.12 10.19 -0.42
CA HIS A 19 1.01 9.03 -0.35
C HIS A 19 1.24 8.39 -1.72
N SER A 20 2.14 7.40 -1.78
CA SER A 20 2.70 6.86 -3.03
C SER A 20 1.94 5.66 -3.64
N HIS A 21 0.74 5.31 -3.20
CA HIS A 21 -0.05 4.29 -3.89
C HIS A 21 -0.54 4.79 -5.24
N ILE A 22 -0.61 3.89 -6.22
CA ILE A 22 -0.79 4.26 -7.64
C ILE A 22 -2.13 4.94 -7.94
N ASP A 23 -3.17 4.63 -7.19
CA ASP A 23 -4.49 5.26 -7.27
C ASP A 23 -4.49 6.72 -6.78
N HIS A 24 -3.49 7.13 -6.01
CA HIS A 24 -3.30 8.51 -5.54
C HIS A 24 -2.28 9.31 -6.37
N ILE A 25 -1.33 8.63 -7.02
CA ILE A 25 -0.27 9.30 -7.79
C ILE A 25 -0.36 9.10 -9.30
N GLY A 26 -1.25 8.20 -9.77
CA GLY A 26 -1.25 7.73 -11.16
C GLY A 26 -1.49 8.83 -12.20
N MET A 27 -2.16 9.93 -11.83
CA MET A 27 -2.41 11.08 -12.71
C MET A 27 -1.45 12.25 -12.51
N ALA A 28 -0.60 12.22 -11.50
CA ALA A 28 0.29 13.34 -11.22
C ALA A 28 1.23 13.69 -12.39
N PRO A 29 1.85 12.74 -13.12
CA PRO A 29 2.64 13.07 -14.31
C PRO A 29 1.83 13.80 -15.39
N TRP A 30 0.57 13.41 -15.59
CA TRP A 30 -0.32 14.09 -16.53
C TRP A 30 -0.61 15.53 -16.11
N LEU A 31 -0.91 15.77 -14.83
CA LEU A 31 -1.15 17.12 -14.30
C LEU A 31 0.06 18.03 -14.52
N VAL A 32 1.25 17.52 -14.24
CA VAL A 32 2.49 18.29 -14.42
C VAL A 32 2.75 18.57 -15.90
N GLY A 33 2.71 17.53 -16.75
CA GLY A 33 3.01 17.68 -18.17
C GLY A 33 2.02 18.60 -18.93
N HIS A 34 0.76 18.62 -18.53
CA HIS A 34 -0.28 19.39 -19.21
C HIS A 34 -0.57 20.76 -18.58
N HIS A 35 -0.37 20.89 -17.26
CA HIS A 35 -0.76 22.09 -16.52
C HIS A 35 0.43 22.80 -15.86
N GLY A 36 1.60 22.16 -15.79
CA GLY A 36 2.74 22.69 -15.04
C GLY A 36 2.51 22.67 -13.52
N THR A 37 1.68 21.73 -13.04
CA THR A 37 1.30 21.60 -11.64
C THR A 37 2.51 21.35 -10.74
N THR A 38 2.66 22.10 -9.66
CA THR A 38 3.61 21.81 -8.59
C THR A 38 3.06 20.72 -7.69
N LEU A 39 3.88 19.70 -7.38
CA LEU A 39 3.51 18.59 -6.50
C LEU A 39 4.04 18.84 -5.08
N HIS A 40 3.19 18.75 -4.07
CA HIS A 40 3.57 18.87 -2.66
C HIS A 40 3.38 17.53 -1.97
N GLY A 41 4.36 17.08 -1.19
CA GLY A 41 4.29 15.82 -0.46
C GLY A 41 5.48 15.59 0.45
N SER A 42 5.48 14.47 1.17
CA SER A 42 6.65 14.08 1.95
C SER A 42 7.77 13.58 1.04
N LYS A 43 9.01 13.72 1.51
CA LYS A 43 10.21 13.19 0.84
C LYS A 43 10.06 11.72 0.43
N LEU A 44 9.53 10.89 1.31
CA LEU A 44 9.38 9.46 1.02
C LEU A 44 8.31 9.21 -0.04
N THR A 45 7.22 9.99 -0.05
CA THR A 45 6.20 9.94 -1.11
C THR A 45 6.80 10.32 -2.47
N SER A 46 7.60 11.35 -2.55
CA SER A 46 8.31 11.77 -3.76
C SER A 46 9.19 10.64 -4.33
N ILE A 47 10.09 10.09 -3.51
CA ILE A 47 11.02 9.01 -3.94
C ILE A 47 10.24 7.75 -4.37
N LEU A 48 9.21 7.36 -3.64
CA LEU A 48 8.42 6.17 -3.98
C LEU A 48 7.56 6.37 -5.23
N SER A 49 7.09 7.59 -5.48
CA SER A 49 6.32 7.93 -6.68
C SER A 49 7.14 7.67 -7.94
N GLU A 50 8.42 8.02 -7.97
CA GLU A 50 9.31 7.67 -9.08
C GLU A 50 9.33 6.16 -9.35
N ILE A 51 9.47 5.35 -8.30
CA ILE A 51 9.50 3.87 -8.43
C ILE A 51 8.20 3.37 -9.04
N MET A 52 7.06 3.86 -8.55
CA MET A 52 5.73 3.43 -9.00
C MET A 52 5.44 3.89 -10.43
N TRP A 53 5.75 5.12 -10.80
CA TRP A 53 5.56 5.64 -12.15
C TRP A 53 6.41 4.90 -13.18
N ARG A 54 7.70 4.66 -12.87
CA ARG A 54 8.59 3.89 -13.76
C ARG A 54 8.13 2.45 -13.94
N ASP A 55 7.61 1.81 -12.90
CA ASP A 55 7.05 0.46 -12.99
C ASP A 55 5.74 0.46 -13.80
N THR A 56 4.85 1.41 -13.57
CA THR A 56 3.62 1.59 -14.35
C THR A 56 3.91 1.80 -15.83
N TYR A 57 4.87 2.67 -16.16
CA TYR A 57 5.30 2.92 -17.53
C TYR A 57 5.85 1.65 -18.20
N LYS A 58 6.68 0.90 -17.48
CA LYS A 58 7.22 -0.37 -17.94
C LYS A 58 6.13 -1.41 -18.18
N ILE A 59 5.18 -1.56 -17.24
CA ILE A 59 4.08 -2.52 -17.36
C ILE A 59 3.19 -2.17 -18.55
N SER A 60 2.82 -0.90 -18.72
CA SER A 60 2.02 -0.45 -19.85
C SER A 60 2.67 -0.77 -21.19
N SER A 61 4.00 -0.57 -21.29
CA SER A 61 4.78 -0.89 -22.48
C SER A 61 4.82 -2.41 -22.79
N ILE A 62 4.86 -3.24 -21.75
CA ILE A 62 4.87 -4.71 -21.89
C ILE A 62 3.49 -5.24 -22.24
N GLU A 63 2.43 -4.73 -21.61
CA GLU A 63 1.05 -5.20 -21.77
C GLU A 63 0.31 -4.50 -22.92
N GLY A 64 0.89 -3.44 -23.48
CA GLY A 64 0.37 -2.76 -24.67
C GLY A 64 -0.87 -1.90 -24.43
N TYR A 65 -1.08 -1.37 -23.22
CA TYR A 65 -2.15 -0.42 -22.97
C TYR A 65 -1.62 1.03 -22.86
N PRO A 66 -2.38 2.02 -23.33
CA PRO A 66 -1.95 3.43 -23.26
C PRO A 66 -2.02 3.96 -21.82
N LEU A 67 -1.05 4.81 -21.47
CA LEU A 67 -1.12 5.71 -20.31
C LEU A 67 -1.69 7.06 -20.75
N ALA A 68 -2.23 7.83 -19.80
CA ALA A 68 -2.63 9.22 -20.04
C ALA A 68 -1.42 10.17 -20.19
N TRP A 69 -0.23 9.73 -19.80
CA TRP A 69 1.01 10.49 -19.78
C TRP A 69 2.17 9.70 -20.40
N ASP A 70 3.16 10.40 -20.89
CA ASP A 70 4.34 9.82 -21.51
C ASP A 70 5.60 9.94 -20.63
N LYS A 71 6.77 9.61 -21.20
CA LYS A 71 8.03 9.70 -20.49
C LYS A 71 8.43 11.14 -20.17
N ARG A 72 8.06 12.12 -20.98
CA ARG A 72 8.38 13.54 -20.75
C ARG A 72 7.58 14.07 -19.58
N ASP A 73 6.30 13.70 -19.51
CA ASP A 73 5.44 14.03 -18.37
C ASP A 73 5.97 13.43 -17.07
N LEU A 74 6.46 12.17 -17.12
CA LEU A 74 7.09 11.53 -15.99
C LEU A 74 8.35 12.27 -15.55
N ASP A 75 9.25 12.56 -16.47
CA ASP A 75 10.50 13.26 -16.17
C ASP A 75 10.21 14.67 -15.60
N ALA A 76 9.24 15.40 -16.16
CA ALA A 76 8.76 16.68 -15.60
C ALA A 76 8.19 16.54 -14.19
N ALA A 77 7.40 15.48 -13.94
CA ALA A 77 6.83 15.24 -12.61
C ALA A 77 7.88 14.95 -11.54
N LEU A 78 9.02 14.38 -11.90
CA LEU A 78 10.14 14.18 -10.96
C LEU A 78 10.78 15.50 -10.52
N GLU A 79 10.74 16.53 -11.37
CA GLU A 79 11.30 17.86 -11.10
C GLU A 79 10.30 18.80 -10.43
N ALA A 80 9.01 18.46 -10.43
CA ALA A 80 7.92 19.32 -9.95
C ALA A 80 7.63 19.22 -8.45
N TRP A 81 8.41 18.46 -7.69
CA TRP A 81 8.18 18.23 -6.27
C TRP A 81 8.66 19.38 -5.39
N GLN A 82 7.81 19.76 -4.44
CA GLN A 82 8.18 20.50 -3.22
C GLN A 82 7.94 19.56 -2.03
N GLU A 83 9.02 19.14 -1.41
CA GLU A 83 9.01 18.24 -0.27
C GLU A 83 8.85 19.03 1.02
N HIS A 84 8.00 18.54 1.93
CA HIS A 84 7.75 19.15 3.23
C HIS A 84 7.83 18.12 4.34
N ASP A 85 8.35 18.52 5.49
CA ASP A 85 8.48 17.67 6.66
C ASP A 85 7.16 17.58 7.46
N MET A 86 7.02 16.49 8.21
CA MET A 86 5.88 16.32 9.11
C MET A 86 5.88 17.40 10.18
N GLY A 87 4.74 18.07 10.34
CA GLY A 87 4.58 19.16 11.33
C GLY A 87 5.14 20.52 10.89
N GLU A 88 5.82 20.61 9.75
CA GLU A 88 6.25 21.86 9.14
C GLU A 88 5.05 22.62 8.58
N GLN A 89 5.06 23.96 8.75
CA GLN A 89 4.10 24.86 8.11
C GLN A 89 4.67 25.36 6.79
N PHE A 90 3.90 25.24 5.72
CA PHE A 90 4.27 25.68 4.38
C PHE A 90 3.08 26.34 3.66
N SER A 91 3.32 26.96 2.50
CA SER A 91 2.25 27.58 1.72
C SER A 91 1.96 26.81 0.45
N VAL A 92 0.67 26.61 0.13
CA VAL A 92 0.17 26.00 -1.09
C VAL A 92 -0.88 26.91 -1.73
N GLY A 93 -0.57 27.44 -2.89
CA GLY A 93 -1.52 28.31 -3.61
C GLY A 93 -1.95 29.57 -2.83
N GLY A 94 -1.12 30.04 -1.91
CA GLY A 94 -1.40 31.19 -1.03
C GLY A 94 -2.12 30.83 0.28
N TRP A 95 -2.36 29.54 0.55
CA TRP A 95 -2.95 29.06 1.81
C TRP A 95 -1.89 28.41 2.69
N ASP A 96 -2.02 28.56 4.00
CA ASP A 96 -1.18 27.87 4.97
C ASP A 96 -1.56 26.41 5.07
N ALA A 97 -0.57 25.53 4.99
CA ALA A 97 -0.74 24.09 5.07
C ALA A 97 0.24 23.44 6.03
N LYS A 98 -0.12 22.25 6.56
CA LYS A 98 0.71 21.45 7.44
C LYS A 98 0.43 19.96 7.26
N PHE A 99 1.51 19.14 7.22
CA PHE A 99 1.38 17.69 7.17
C PHE A 99 1.35 17.06 8.55
N HIS A 100 0.45 16.07 8.69
CA HIS A 100 0.33 15.20 9.86
C HIS A 100 0.45 13.74 9.42
N VAL A 101 0.90 12.86 10.31
CA VAL A 101 1.01 11.43 10.04
C VAL A 101 -0.36 10.82 9.79
N ALA A 102 -0.54 10.14 8.65
CA ALA A 102 -1.81 9.50 8.29
C ALA A 102 -2.00 8.08 8.86
N GLY A 103 -0.92 7.40 9.27
CA GLY A 103 -1.00 6.04 9.83
C GLY A 103 -1.13 4.92 8.81
N HIS A 104 -1.18 5.23 7.53
CA HIS A 104 -1.38 4.27 6.43
C HIS A 104 -0.08 3.57 6.01
N ILE A 105 0.85 4.31 5.45
CA ILE A 105 2.22 3.86 5.12
C ILE A 105 3.24 4.94 5.52
N PRO A 106 4.53 4.62 5.70
CA PRO A 106 5.55 5.62 5.93
C PRO A 106 5.54 6.71 4.85
N GLY A 107 5.60 7.97 5.28
CA GLY A 107 5.50 9.13 4.41
C GLY A 107 4.08 9.55 4.02
N ALA A 108 3.06 8.74 4.32
CA ALA A 108 1.66 9.14 4.10
C ALA A 108 1.25 10.28 5.04
N VAL A 109 0.57 11.27 4.48
CA VAL A 109 0.19 12.50 5.16
C VAL A 109 -1.32 12.72 5.18
N MET A 110 -1.82 13.20 6.31
CA MET A 110 -3.02 14.02 6.36
C MET A 110 -2.59 15.48 6.18
N THR A 111 -3.40 16.27 5.50
CA THR A 111 -3.09 17.68 5.24
C THR A 111 -4.11 18.58 5.91
N GLU A 112 -3.64 19.42 6.84
CA GLU A 112 -4.38 20.57 7.37
C GLU A 112 -4.11 21.77 6.47
N ILE A 113 -5.18 22.47 6.04
CA ILE A 113 -5.08 23.69 5.22
C ILE A 113 -5.98 24.75 5.86
N ASP A 114 -5.44 25.96 6.06
CA ASP A 114 -6.22 27.12 6.50
C ASP A 114 -6.59 27.95 5.26
N VAL A 115 -7.90 28.02 4.99
CA VAL A 115 -8.48 28.78 3.87
C VAL A 115 -9.23 29.96 4.45
N GLY A 116 -8.52 31.07 4.69
CA GLY A 116 -9.14 32.31 5.18
C GLY A 116 -9.78 32.17 6.57
N GLY A 117 -9.18 31.40 7.46
CA GLY A 117 -9.67 31.13 8.82
C GLY A 117 -10.55 29.89 8.94
N THR A 118 -10.87 29.21 7.83
CA THR A 118 -11.55 27.90 7.83
C THR A 118 -10.53 26.78 7.70
N LYS A 119 -10.44 25.91 8.70
CA LYS A 119 -9.52 24.78 8.74
C LYS A 119 -10.11 23.55 8.08
N ILE A 120 -9.46 23.09 7.03
CA ILE A 120 -9.83 21.85 6.31
C ILE A 120 -8.79 20.80 6.63
N LEU A 121 -9.22 19.61 7.08
CA LEU A 121 -8.35 18.44 7.22
C LEU A 121 -8.70 17.42 6.14
N TRP A 122 -7.73 17.13 5.26
CA TRP A 122 -7.83 16.05 4.29
C TRP A 122 -7.01 14.86 4.76
N THR A 123 -7.66 13.71 5.02
CA THR A 123 -6.98 12.57 5.65
C THR A 123 -6.06 11.80 4.70
N GLY A 124 -6.27 11.83 3.39
CA GLY A 124 -5.75 10.77 2.53
C GLY A 124 -6.23 9.40 3.07
N ASP A 125 -5.54 8.34 2.72
CA ASP A 125 -5.76 7.04 3.35
C ASP A 125 -5.15 7.03 4.75
N MET A 126 -5.91 6.59 5.75
CA MET A 126 -5.51 6.74 7.14
C MET A 126 -5.87 5.57 8.03
N ASP A 127 -5.12 5.39 9.11
CA ASP A 127 -5.47 4.49 10.22
C ASP A 127 -5.04 5.12 11.56
N THR A 128 -5.91 5.07 12.55
CA THR A 128 -5.58 5.50 13.92
C THR A 128 -4.83 4.43 14.70
N ARG A 129 -4.84 3.18 14.23
CA ARG A 129 -4.10 2.08 14.82
C ARG A 129 -2.66 2.09 14.28
N SER A 130 -1.69 1.94 15.17
CA SER A 130 -0.30 1.76 14.74
C SER A 130 -0.10 0.40 14.08
N SER A 131 0.64 0.40 12.96
CA SER A 131 1.17 -0.83 12.35
C SER A 131 2.63 -1.05 12.79
N PRO A 132 3.26 -2.18 12.42
CA PRO A 132 4.68 -2.35 12.69
C PRO A 132 5.57 -1.19 12.21
N ASN A 133 5.27 -0.59 11.06
CA ASN A 133 6.12 0.42 10.42
C ASN A 133 5.64 1.86 10.54
N VAL A 134 4.40 2.11 10.97
CA VAL A 134 3.79 3.46 11.03
C VAL A 134 3.06 3.67 12.34
N CYS A 135 3.22 4.87 12.91
CA CYS A 135 2.37 5.33 14.02
C CYS A 135 0.97 5.64 13.51
N GLY A 136 -0.06 5.34 14.29
CA GLY A 136 -1.43 5.70 13.95
C GLY A 136 -1.63 7.21 13.87
N ALA A 137 -2.59 7.63 13.05
CA ALA A 137 -2.99 9.02 12.92
C ALA A 137 -3.57 9.55 14.23
N LEU A 138 -3.22 10.80 14.56
CA LEU A 138 -3.80 11.54 15.68
C LEU A 138 -4.85 12.54 15.18
N PRO A 139 -5.95 12.75 15.90
CA PRO A 139 -6.98 13.69 15.50
C PRO A 139 -6.46 15.14 15.52
N VAL A 140 -6.87 15.91 14.52
CA VAL A 140 -6.58 17.34 14.38
C VAL A 140 -7.90 18.10 14.33
N LYS A 141 -8.06 19.13 15.13
CA LYS A 141 -9.25 19.97 15.13
C LYS A 141 -9.39 20.70 13.80
N CYS A 142 -10.57 20.64 13.20
CA CYS A 142 -10.85 21.26 11.90
C CYS A 142 -12.33 21.64 11.80
N ASP A 143 -12.66 22.55 10.88
CA ASP A 143 -14.04 22.95 10.58
C ASP A 143 -14.65 22.01 9.52
N ILE A 144 -13.84 21.60 8.53
CA ILE A 144 -14.23 20.64 7.49
C ILE A 144 -13.28 19.45 7.52
N LEU A 145 -13.84 18.25 7.68
CA LEU A 145 -13.10 17.00 7.61
C LEU A 145 -13.39 16.28 6.30
N CYS A 146 -12.37 16.11 5.43
CA CYS A 146 -12.42 15.20 4.31
C CYS A 146 -11.83 13.87 4.75
N LEU A 147 -12.68 12.86 4.94
CA LEU A 147 -12.35 11.57 5.55
C LEU A 147 -12.48 10.43 4.53
N GLU A 148 -11.48 9.54 4.48
CA GLU A 148 -11.59 8.31 3.71
C GLU A 148 -12.68 7.39 4.23
N GLY A 149 -13.28 6.57 3.35
CA GLY A 149 -14.35 5.63 3.69
C GLY A 149 -14.11 4.19 3.21
N THR A 150 -12.86 3.78 2.99
CA THR A 150 -12.49 2.46 2.43
C THR A 150 -13.14 1.29 3.19
N TYR A 151 -13.14 1.37 4.51
CA TYR A 151 -13.79 0.40 5.40
C TYR A 151 -14.97 0.98 6.16
N GLY A 152 -15.65 1.98 5.61
CA GLY A 152 -16.93 2.45 6.12
C GLY A 152 -17.92 1.29 6.26
N GLY A 153 -18.63 1.20 7.38
CA GLY A 153 -19.54 0.09 7.68
C GLY A 153 -18.87 -1.25 8.00
N LYS A 154 -17.54 -1.38 7.95
CA LYS A 154 -16.80 -2.61 8.22
C LYS A 154 -15.92 -2.48 9.45
N PHE A 155 -15.88 -3.54 10.27
CA PHE A 155 -15.10 -3.57 11.50
C PHE A 155 -13.85 -4.42 11.31
N HIS A 156 -12.73 -3.94 11.82
CA HIS A 156 -11.51 -4.74 11.89
C HIS A 156 -11.49 -5.58 13.17
N PRO A 157 -10.92 -6.78 13.11
CA PRO A 157 -10.56 -7.51 14.32
C PRO A 157 -9.47 -6.76 15.10
N ASP A 158 -9.28 -7.14 16.35
CA ASP A 158 -8.12 -6.69 17.12
C ASP A 158 -6.83 -7.02 16.39
N ARG A 159 -5.93 -6.02 16.24
CA ARG A 159 -4.74 -6.13 15.40
C ARG A 159 -3.76 -7.19 15.92
N GLU A 160 -3.55 -7.25 17.22
CA GLU A 160 -2.59 -8.20 17.80
C GLU A 160 -3.08 -9.64 17.65
N LYS A 161 -4.37 -9.87 17.92
CA LYS A 161 -5.00 -11.19 17.72
C LYS A 161 -4.98 -11.62 16.25
N GLU A 162 -5.13 -10.68 15.32
CA GLU A 162 -5.10 -10.99 13.90
C GLU A 162 -3.66 -11.30 13.43
N GLU A 163 -2.64 -10.62 13.97
CA GLU A 163 -1.24 -10.97 13.75
C GLU A 163 -0.90 -12.35 14.33
N GLU A 164 -1.39 -12.67 15.53
CA GLU A 164 -1.22 -14.01 16.13
C GLU A 164 -1.91 -15.10 15.28
N ARG A 165 -3.15 -14.86 14.80
CA ARG A 165 -3.87 -15.76 13.90
C ARG A 165 -3.08 -15.99 12.60
N PHE A 166 -2.52 -14.94 12.04
CA PHE A 166 -1.69 -14.99 10.84
C PHE A 166 -0.43 -15.83 11.07
N VAL A 167 0.34 -15.54 12.12
CA VAL A 167 1.57 -16.29 12.47
C VAL A 167 1.26 -17.75 12.72
N LYS A 168 0.22 -18.07 13.52
CA LYS A 168 -0.22 -19.43 13.75
C LYS A 168 -0.47 -20.17 12.44
N ARG A 169 -1.16 -19.51 11.48
CA ARG A 169 -1.46 -20.13 10.18
C ARG A 169 -0.22 -20.38 9.35
N VAL A 170 0.75 -19.45 9.37
CA VAL A 170 2.05 -19.68 8.73
C VAL A 170 2.73 -20.91 9.32
N LEU A 171 2.82 -21.02 10.64
CA LEU A 171 3.42 -22.17 11.34
C LEU A 171 2.70 -23.49 11.04
N ASP A 172 1.35 -23.49 10.96
CA ASP A 172 0.58 -24.66 10.58
C ASP A 172 0.89 -25.14 9.15
N VAL A 173 1.10 -24.21 8.21
CA VAL A 173 1.52 -24.54 6.83
C VAL A 173 2.92 -25.16 6.80
N VAL A 174 3.86 -24.57 7.51
CA VAL A 174 5.24 -25.03 7.57
C VAL A 174 5.34 -26.38 8.28
N SER A 175 4.61 -26.59 9.37
CA SER A 175 4.63 -27.85 10.15
C SER A 175 4.18 -29.08 9.34
N ARG A 176 3.34 -28.88 8.32
CA ARG A 176 2.92 -29.97 7.40
C ARG A 176 3.81 -30.08 6.15
N GLY A 177 4.98 -29.41 6.14
CA GLY A 177 5.93 -29.42 5.01
C GLY A 177 5.48 -28.58 3.81
N GLY A 178 4.58 -27.63 4.00
CA GLY A 178 4.11 -26.70 2.98
C GLY A 178 4.86 -25.39 2.96
N VAL A 179 4.69 -24.65 1.86
CA VAL A 179 5.20 -23.28 1.64
C VAL A 179 4.06 -22.28 1.82
N ALA A 180 4.22 -21.30 2.71
CA ALA A 180 3.27 -20.21 2.87
C ALA A 180 3.57 -19.09 1.86
N ILE A 181 2.70 -18.91 0.85
CA ILE A 181 2.80 -17.84 -0.13
C ILE A 181 2.00 -16.64 0.40
N ILE A 182 2.66 -15.51 0.59
CA ILE A 182 2.06 -14.29 1.14
C ILE A 182 2.12 -13.18 0.09
N PRO A 183 1.08 -13.02 -0.72
CA PRO A 183 0.93 -11.88 -1.61
C PRO A 183 0.79 -10.60 -0.79
N ALA A 184 1.63 -9.60 -1.09
CA ALA A 184 1.69 -8.36 -0.33
C ALA A 184 1.88 -7.15 -1.26
N PHE A 185 1.29 -6.00 -0.89
CA PHE A 185 1.57 -4.75 -1.57
C PHE A 185 3.04 -4.36 -1.41
N ALA A 186 3.59 -3.70 -2.42
CA ALA A 186 5.00 -3.34 -2.47
C ALA A 186 5.38 -2.32 -1.39
N SER A 187 4.47 -1.37 -1.10
CA SER A 187 4.61 -0.39 -0.03
C SER A 187 3.59 -0.67 1.07
N GLY A 188 4.04 -0.89 2.30
CA GLY A 188 3.23 -1.15 3.50
C GLY A 188 3.24 -2.61 3.92
N ARG A 189 2.48 -3.45 3.23
CA ARG A 189 2.15 -4.80 3.69
C ARG A 189 3.32 -5.76 3.71
N GLY A 190 4.17 -5.75 2.67
CA GLY A 190 5.33 -6.64 2.61
C GLY A 190 6.27 -6.42 3.79
N GLN A 191 6.52 -5.16 4.14
CA GLN A 191 7.36 -4.74 5.24
C GLN A 191 6.74 -5.07 6.61
N ASP A 192 5.42 -4.93 6.78
CA ASP A 192 4.74 -5.36 7.99
C ASP A 192 4.87 -6.87 8.20
N VAL A 193 4.64 -7.65 7.15
CA VAL A 193 4.71 -9.12 7.19
C VAL A 193 6.10 -9.61 7.60
N ILE A 194 7.18 -9.11 7.00
CA ILE A 194 8.53 -9.56 7.39
C ILE A 194 8.87 -9.18 8.84
N ARG A 195 8.36 -8.06 9.35
CA ARG A 195 8.55 -7.68 10.76
C ARG A 195 7.77 -8.55 11.72
N ILE A 196 6.50 -8.84 11.40
CA ILE A 196 5.63 -9.73 12.19
C ILE A 196 6.29 -11.11 12.29
N LEU A 197 6.72 -11.69 11.16
CA LEU A 197 7.34 -13.00 11.12
C LEU A 197 8.71 -13.03 11.84
N HIS A 198 9.55 -12.02 11.62
CA HIS A 198 10.83 -11.93 12.33
C HIS A 198 10.66 -11.87 13.84
N ARG A 199 9.64 -11.16 14.33
CA ARG A 199 9.35 -11.05 15.77
C ARG A 199 8.84 -12.36 16.37
N ALA A 200 7.92 -13.03 15.66
CA ALA A 200 7.15 -14.15 16.21
C ALA A 200 7.73 -15.54 15.86
N ALA A 201 8.44 -15.66 14.72
CA ALA A 201 8.94 -16.93 14.20
C ALA A 201 10.30 -16.76 13.50
N PRO A 202 11.35 -16.30 14.21
CA PRO A 202 12.66 -15.98 13.61
C PRO A 202 13.43 -17.21 13.09
N HIS A 203 12.97 -18.41 13.38
CA HIS A 203 13.54 -19.67 12.89
C HIS A 203 13.12 -20.01 11.45
N LEU A 204 12.10 -19.37 10.91
CA LEU A 204 11.60 -19.63 9.56
C LEU A 204 12.56 -19.12 8.47
N GLU A 205 12.67 -19.86 7.38
CA GLU A 205 13.32 -19.40 6.17
C GLU A 205 12.33 -18.57 5.33
N VAL A 206 12.49 -17.25 5.32
CA VAL A 206 11.61 -16.32 4.63
C VAL A 206 12.31 -15.71 3.43
N HIS A 207 11.73 -15.86 2.24
CA HIS A 207 12.18 -15.20 1.01
C HIS A 207 11.25 -14.02 0.67
N TYR A 208 11.86 -12.89 0.30
CA TYR A 208 11.12 -11.68 -0.12
C TYR A 208 11.44 -11.33 -1.56
N ASP A 209 10.42 -11.33 -2.44
CA ASP A 209 10.54 -11.11 -3.88
C ASP A 209 9.64 -9.97 -4.38
N GLY A 210 10.12 -9.31 -5.42
CA GLY A 210 9.38 -8.26 -6.12
C GLY A 210 9.72 -6.84 -5.68
N MET A 211 8.91 -5.88 -6.11
CA MET A 211 9.13 -4.45 -5.93
C MET A 211 9.21 -4.03 -4.46
N GLY A 212 8.53 -4.77 -3.56
CA GLY A 212 8.60 -4.53 -2.12
C GLY A 212 10.03 -4.54 -1.56
N THR A 213 10.95 -5.28 -2.17
CA THR A 213 12.36 -5.28 -1.76
C THR A 213 13.03 -3.93 -2.03
N ARG A 214 12.73 -3.30 -3.17
CA ARG A 214 13.24 -1.96 -3.52
C ARG A 214 12.61 -0.89 -2.63
N VAL A 215 11.31 -0.96 -2.39
CA VAL A 215 10.59 -0.06 -1.48
C VAL A 215 11.17 -0.13 -0.07
N THR A 216 11.45 -1.35 0.43
CA THR A 216 12.04 -1.53 1.77
C THR A 216 13.42 -0.88 1.87
N GLN A 217 14.24 -0.96 0.81
CA GLN A 217 15.54 -0.29 0.79
C GLN A 217 15.37 1.23 0.93
N VAL A 218 14.47 1.84 0.16
CA VAL A 218 14.16 3.28 0.25
C VAL A 218 13.66 3.66 1.64
N TRP A 219 12.81 2.85 2.27
CA TRP A 219 12.35 3.11 3.63
C TRP A 219 13.51 3.14 4.65
N MET A 220 14.50 2.27 4.49
CA MET A 220 15.66 2.26 5.38
C MET A 220 16.57 3.48 5.19
N ASP A 221 16.49 4.14 4.04
CA ASP A 221 17.22 5.37 3.76
C ASP A 221 16.50 6.63 4.33
N CYS A 222 15.23 6.47 4.79
CA CYS A 222 14.41 7.51 5.45
C CYS A 222 13.92 7.03 6.83
N PRO A 223 14.83 6.71 7.77
CA PRO A 223 14.47 6.07 9.04
C PRO A 223 13.60 6.94 9.97
N GLU A 224 13.61 8.26 9.80
CA GLU A 224 12.83 9.24 10.56
C GLU A 224 11.32 9.11 10.33
N LEU A 225 10.90 8.56 9.19
CA LEU A 225 9.50 8.34 8.82
C LEU A 225 8.99 6.93 9.18
N ILE A 226 9.87 6.09 9.75
CA ILE A 226 9.56 4.69 10.07
C ILE A 226 9.41 4.52 11.58
N ARG A 227 8.28 3.92 11.99
CA ARG A 227 8.15 3.46 13.37
C ARG A 227 9.14 2.32 13.64
N GLU A 228 10.00 2.48 14.65
CA GLU A 228 11.01 1.48 15.03
C GLU A 228 11.94 1.03 13.88
N PRO A 229 12.68 1.95 13.24
CA PRO A 229 13.48 1.63 12.04
C PRO A 229 14.53 0.55 12.29
N LYS A 230 15.05 0.42 13.52
CA LYS A 230 15.98 -0.66 13.89
C LYS A 230 15.34 -2.06 13.78
N SER A 231 14.05 -2.17 14.10
CA SER A 231 13.30 -3.42 13.97
C SER A 231 13.07 -3.80 12.50
N LEU A 232 12.73 -2.82 11.64
CA LEU A 232 12.67 -3.05 10.19
C LEU A 232 14.01 -3.51 9.63
N ARG A 233 15.11 -2.86 10.03
CA ARG A 233 16.46 -3.22 9.58
C ARG A 233 16.83 -4.65 9.98
N LYS A 234 16.48 -5.09 11.21
CA LYS A 234 16.70 -6.47 11.65
C LYS A 234 15.91 -7.47 10.79
N ALA A 235 14.61 -7.23 10.57
CA ALA A 235 13.77 -8.08 9.74
C ALA A 235 14.25 -8.13 8.27
N TRP A 236 14.74 -7.01 7.75
CA TRP A 236 15.32 -6.92 6.41
C TRP A 236 16.60 -7.73 6.23
N HIS A 237 17.47 -7.79 7.24
CA HIS A 237 18.69 -8.59 7.18
C HIS A 237 18.40 -10.08 7.45
N TRP A 238 17.35 -10.38 8.17
CA TRP A 238 16.91 -11.74 8.45
C TRP A 238 16.30 -12.42 7.22
N CYS A 239 15.40 -11.75 6.47
CA CYS A 239 14.79 -12.34 5.29
C CYS A 239 15.76 -12.42 4.11
N ARG A 240 15.63 -13.46 3.29
CA ARG A 240 16.40 -13.65 2.06
C ARG A 240 15.76 -12.90 0.91
N ARG A 241 16.50 -11.98 0.30
CA ARG A 241 16.03 -11.20 -0.84
C ARG A 241 16.24 -11.96 -2.12
N VAL A 242 15.19 -12.08 -2.92
CA VAL A 242 15.25 -12.67 -4.25
C VAL A 242 15.74 -11.64 -5.25
N ARG A 243 16.93 -11.83 -5.80
CA ARG A 243 17.59 -10.91 -6.75
C ARG A 243 17.78 -11.51 -8.13
N SER A 244 17.62 -12.81 -8.28
CA SER A 244 17.89 -13.55 -9.50
C SER A 244 16.86 -14.64 -9.75
N LYS A 245 16.84 -15.17 -11.00
CA LYS A 245 16.05 -16.35 -11.33
C LYS A 245 16.46 -17.58 -10.50
N SER A 246 17.74 -17.69 -10.12
CA SER A 246 18.25 -18.76 -9.25
C SER A 246 17.68 -18.62 -7.84
N ASP A 247 17.71 -17.42 -7.25
CA ASP A 247 17.15 -17.19 -5.91
C ASP A 247 15.64 -17.47 -5.91
N ARG A 248 14.93 -17.09 -7.00
CA ARG A 248 13.49 -17.38 -7.13
C ARG A 248 13.19 -18.87 -7.17
N LYS A 249 14.08 -19.69 -7.77
CA LYS A 249 13.94 -21.15 -7.74
C LYS A 249 14.18 -21.70 -6.33
N LYS A 250 15.19 -21.20 -5.60
CA LYS A 250 15.46 -21.61 -4.21
C LYS A 250 14.31 -21.28 -3.27
N ALA A 251 13.64 -20.15 -3.51
CA ALA A 251 12.47 -19.76 -2.72
C ALA A 251 11.30 -20.75 -2.79
N LEU A 252 11.24 -21.63 -3.81
CA LEU A 252 10.19 -22.67 -3.90
C LEU A 252 10.29 -23.71 -2.77
N ASP A 253 11.44 -23.84 -2.15
CA ASP A 253 11.72 -24.80 -1.06
C ASP A 253 11.80 -24.11 0.31
N ALA A 254 11.49 -22.80 0.38
CA ALA A 254 11.49 -22.02 1.61
C ALA A 254 10.23 -22.28 2.44
N ASP A 255 10.25 -21.92 3.72
CA ASP A 255 9.06 -21.95 4.59
C ASP A 255 8.01 -20.91 4.15
N VAL A 256 8.48 -19.70 3.80
CA VAL A 256 7.61 -18.54 3.49
C VAL A 256 8.14 -17.77 2.30
N ILE A 257 7.23 -17.38 1.42
CA ILE A 257 7.49 -16.47 0.29
C ILE A 257 6.61 -15.24 0.45
N VAL A 258 7.20 -14.09 0.76
CA VAL A 258 6.53 -12.79 0.71
C VAL A 258 6.78 -12.18 -0.67
N THR A 259 5.72 -11.81 -1.39
CA THR A 259 5.89 -11.42 -2.80
C THR A 259 4.83 -10.44 -3.31
N THR A 260 5.15 -9.64 -4.32
CA THR A 260 4.20 -8.76 -5.01
C THR A 260 3.61 -9.47 -6.25
N SER A 261 2.38 -9.24 -6.68
CA SER A 261 1.41 -8.22 -6.23
C SER A 261 0.46 -8.76 -5.15
N GLY A 262 0.04 -7.87 -4.27
CA GLY A 262 -0.85 -8.19 -3.14
C GLY A 262 -2.26 -8.63 -3.53
N MET A 263 -2.74 -8.24 -4.73
CA MET A 263 -4.05 -8.63 -5.28
C MET A 263 -3.95 -9.76 -6.32
N LEU A 264 -2.78 -10.37 -6.51
CA LEU A 264 -2.57 -11.46 -7.48
C LEU A 264 -2.92 -11.09 -8.93
N ASP A 265 -2.74 -9.84 -9.31
CA ASP A 265 -3.00 -9.36 -10.69
C ASP A 265 -1.79 -9.52 -11.62
N GLY A 266 -0.65 -9.94 -11.10
CA GLY A 266 0.58 -10.11 -11.87
C GLY A 266 1.82 -10.32 -11.00
N GLY A 267 2.98 -10.03 -11.58
CA GLY A 267 4.26 -10.05 -10.87
C GLY A 267 4.73 -11.45 -10.45
N PRO A 268 5.73 -11.52 -9.57
CA PRO A 268 6.30 -12.78 -9.12
C PRO A 268 5.30 -13.66 -8.35
N ALA A 269 4.27 -13.10 -7.73
CA ALA A 269 3.24 -13.87 -7.01
C ALA A 269 2.60 -14.94 -7.92
N ILE A 270 2.22 -14.57 -9.14
CA ILE A 270 1.62 -15.50 -10.12
C ILE A 270 2.61 -16.59 -10.51
N TRP A 271 3.90 -16.26 -10.63
CA TRP A 271 4.94 -17.22 -10.94
C TRP A 271 5.09 -18.30 -9.87
N TYR A 272 5.05 -17.91 -8.57
CA TYR A 272 5.12 -18.84 -7.44
C TYR A 272 3.84 -19.69 -7.35
N VAL A 273 2.68 -19.06 -7.40
CA VAL A 273 1.42 -19.79 -7.34
C VAL A 273 1.31 -20.82 -8.44
N ASN A 274 1.70 -20.48 -9.68
CA ASN A 274 1.67 -21.44 -10.79
C ASN A 274 2.49 -22.70 -10.55
N ARG A 275 3.59 -22.62 -9.80
CA ARG A 275 4.47 -23.76 -9.50
C ARG A 275 4.04 -24.55 -8.27
N LEU A 276 3.48 -23.88 -7.30
CA LEU A 276 3.17 -24.46 -6.00
C LEU A 276 1.69 -24.88 -5.85
N ARG A 277 0.82 -24.51 -6.78
CA ARG A 277 -0.65 -24.64 -6.69
C ARG A 277 -1.19 -26.07 -6.61
N HIS A 278 -0.39 -27.08 -6.93
CA HIS A 278 -0.81 -28.48 -6.92
C HIS A 278 -0.46 -29.24 -5.65
N ASN A 279 0.34 -28.66 -4.76
CA ASN A 279 0.68 -29.28 -3.49
C ASN A 279 -0.27 -28.77 -2.38
N PRO A 280 -1.21 -29.60 -1.87
CA PRO A 280 -2.18 -29.18 -0.87
C PRO A 280 -1.56 -28.83 0.49
N ALA A 281 -0.30 -29.19 0.73
CA ALA A 281 0.43 -28.75 1.92
C ALA A 281 0.71 -27.23 1.90
N ASN A 282 0.83 -26.63 0.71
CA ASN A 282 1.04 -25.18 0.54
C ASN A 282 -0.23 -24.38 0.81
N ALA A 283 -0.05 -23.08 1.07
CA ALA A 283 -1.18 -22.16 1.23
C ALA A 283 -0.87 -20.78 0.64
N ILE A 284 -1.93 -20.08 0.21
CA ILE A 284 -1.91 -18.64 -0.06
C ILE A 284 -2.55 -17.91 1.12
N LEU A 285 -1.80 -17.00 1.73
CA LEU A 285 -2.23 -16.21 2.88
C LEU A 285 -2.37 -14.74 2.45
N LEU A 286 -3.60 -14.34 2.10
CA LEU A 286 -3.91 -12.98 1.66
C LEU A 286 -3.95 -12.05 2.88
N THR A 287 -3.16 -10.98 2.87
CA THR A 287 -2.97 -10.12 4.05
C THR A 287 -3.70 -8.77 3.96
N GLY A 288 -4.67 -8.63 3.06
CA GLY A 288 -5.42 -7.39 2.89
C GLY A 288 -6.62 -7.54 1.97
N TYR A 289 -7.20 -6.39 1.65
CA TYR A 289 -8.35 -6.28 0.76
C TYR A 289 -8.05 -6.84 -0.63
N GLN A 290 -9.06 -7.47 -1.22
CA GLN A 290 -9.02 -7.97 -2.59
C GLN A 290 -10.12 -7.27 -3.38
N ALA A 291 -9.74 -6.37 -4.28
CA ALA A 291 -10.67 -5.57 -5.05
C ALA A 291 -11.53 -6.42 -6.01
N GLU A 292 -12.73 -5.97 -6.28
CA GLU A 292 -13.61 -6.58 -7.27
C GLU A 292 -12.90 -6.68 -8.64
N GLY A 293 -12.92 -7.86 -9.23
CA GLY A 293 -12.25 -8.16 -10.50
C GLY A 293 -10.75 -8.38 -10.41
N SER A 294 -10.13 -8.35 -9.22
CA SER A 294 -8.73 -8.75 -9.02
C SER A 294 -8.55 -10.27 -9.02
N GLY A 295 -7.31 -10.71 -9.26
CA GLY A 295 -6.94 -12.13 -9.19
C GLY A 295 -7.20 -12.72 -7.80
N GLY A 296 -6.89 -11.97 -6.74
CA GLY A 296 -7.15 -12.41 -5.37
C GLY A 296 -8.65 -12.51 -5.05
N ARG A 297 -9.49 -11.63 -5.59
CA ARG A 297 -10.95 -11.74 -5.45
C ARG A 297 -11.47 -12.99 -6.17
N MET A 298 -11.03 -13.22 -7.42
CA MET A 298 -11.37 -14.43 -8.17
C MET A 298 -10.92 -15.70 -7.43
N LEU A 299 -9.74 -15.68 -6.80
CA LEU A 299 -9.24 -16.81 -6.02
C LEU A 299 -10.14 -17.13 -4.82
N LEU A 300 -10.63 -16.11 -4.12
CA LEU A 300 -11.54 -16.27 -2.99
C LEU A 300 -12.91 -16.83 -3.42
N ASP A 301 -13.47 -16.31 -4.52
CA ASP A 301 -14.81 -16.64 -4.98
C ASP A 301 -14.86 -17.94 -5.80
N GLU A 302 -13.89 -18.15 -6.70
CA GLU A 302 -13.92 -19.23 -7.70
C GLU A 302 -12.84 -20.30 -7.51
N ARG A 303 -11.88 -20.11 -6.58
CA ARG A 303 -10.71 -20.99 -6.44
C ARG A 303 -9.89 -21.08 -7.74
N LYS A 304 -9.85 -19.99 -8.50
CA LYS A 304 -9.13 -19.85 -9.76
C LYS A 304 -8.33 -18.58 -9.79
N LEU A 305 -7.26 -18.58 -10.59
CA LEU A 305 -6.43 -17.40 -10.87
C LEU A 305 -6.24 -17.22 -12.38
N PRO A 306 -6.12 -15.98 -12.87
CA PRO A 306 -5.71 -15.71 -14.23
C PRO A 306 -4.18 -15.90 -14.35
N ILE A 307 -3.74 -17.12 -14.64
CA ILE A 307 -2.33 -17.46 -14.81
C ILE A 307 -2.00 -17.41 -16.31
N TYR A 308 -1.15 -16.45 -16.72
CA TYR A 308 -0.78 -16.23 -18.12
C TYR A 308 -2.00 -16.16 -19.07
N GLY A 309 -3.03 -15.41 -18.67
CA GLY A 309 -4.24 -15.18 -19.45
C GLY A 309 -5.27 -16.34 -19.42
N LYS A 310 -5.00 -17.42 -18.68
CA LYS A 310 -5.93 -18.55 -18.53
C LYS A 310 -6.48 -18.62 -17.12
N LYS A 311 -7.81 -18.75 -16.96
CA LYS A 311 -8.44 -19.07 -15.67
C LYS A 311 -7.99 -20.47 -15.25
N THR A 312 -7.14 -20.55 -14.25
CA THR A 312 -6.47 -21.78 -13.82
C THR A 312 -6.90 -22.14 -12.40
N PRO A 313 -7.32 -23.40 -12.13
CA PRO A 313 -7.63 -23.88 -10.79
C PRO A 313 -6.43 -23.80 -9.85
N VAL A 314 -6.72 -23.50 -8.58
CA VAL A 314 -5.75 -23.44 -7.48
C VAL A 314 -6.25 -24.33 -6.35
N ASP A 315 -5.56 -25.46 -6.14
CA ASP A 315 -6.02 -26.51 -5.23
C ASP A 315 -5.52 -26.30 -3.80
N LEU A 316 -4.51 -25.45 -3.61
CA LEU A 316 -3.97 -25.15 -2.29
C LEU A 316 -4.93 -24.31 -1.45
N GLU A 317 -4.71 -24.37 -0.15
CA GLU A 317 -5.48 -23.59 0.80
C GLU A 317 -5.34 -22.08 0.57
N VAL A 318 -6.43 -21.35 0.77
CA VAL A 318 -6.46 -19.88 0.72
C VAL A 318 -7.12 -19.35 1.99
N THR A 319 -6.40 -18.52 2.73
CA THR A 319 -6.90 -17.84 3.93
C THR A 319 -6.68 -16.35 3.81
N GLN A 320 -7.67 -15.55 4.22
CA GLN A 320 -7.57 -14.08 4.24
C GLN A 320 -7.44 -13.56 5.67
N PHE A 321 -6.60 -12.53 5.83
CA PHE A 321 -6.31 -11.83 7.08
C PHE A 321 -6.57 -10.34 6.94
N SER A 322 -7.10 -9.72 7.99
CA SER A 322 -7.39 -8.29 8.04
C SER A 322 -6.21 -7.52 8.66
N LEU A 323 -5.08 -7.51 7.97
CA LEU A 323 -3.91 -6.74 8.39
C LEU A 323 -3.88 -5.34 7.73
N SER A 324 -5.06 -4.74 7.47
CA SER A 324 -5.17 -3.44 6.80
C SER A 324 -4.55 -2.31 7.62
N ASN A 325 -4.03 -1.30 6.93
CA ASN A 325 -3.60 -0.01 7.48
C ASN A 325 -4.56 1.11 7.02
N HIS A 326 -5.84 0.81 6.87
CA HIS A 326 -6.95 1.74 6.79
C HIS A 326 -7.78 1.60 8.04
N GLY A 327 -8.29 2.68 8.57
CA GLY A 327 -9.21 2.67 9.71
C GLY A 327 -10.49 1.89 9.37
N GLY A 328 -10.99 1.09 10.31
CA GLY A 328 -12.32 0.50 10.22
C GLY A 328 -13.40 1.51 10.63
N HIS A 329 -14.66 1.13 10.50
CA HIS A 329 -15.78 2.01 10.81
C HIS A 329 -15.67 2.67 12.20
N LYS A 330 -15.32 1.89 13.21
CA LYS A 330 -15.18 2.38 14.59
C LYS A 330 -14.07 3.44 14.70
N GLU A 331 -12.91 3.15 14.11
CA GLU A 331 -11.75 4.03 14.11
C GLU A 331 -12.05 5.35 13.38
N LEU A 332 -12.71 5.27 12.20
CA LEU A 332 -13.08 6.45 11.40
C LEU A 332 -14.09 7.34 12.12
N VAL A 333 -15.15 6.74 12.72
CA VAL A 333 -16.16 7.50 13.49
C VAL A 333 -15.55 8.15 14.71
N GLU A 334 -14.70 7.45 15.44
CA GLU A 334 -14.05 8.00 16.63
C GLU A 334 -13.07 9.12 16.27
N PHE A 335 -12.32 8.96 15.19
CA PHE A 335 -11.44 9.98 14.66
C PHE A 335 -12.23 11.26 14.29
N ALA A 336 -13.34 11.12 13.55
CA ALA A 336 -14.17 12.25 13.19
C ALA A 336 -14.74 12.98 14.42
N ARG A 337 -15.21 12.25 15.43
CA ARG A 337 -15.68 12.84 16.69
C ARG A 337 -14.58 13.63 17.39
N GLN A 338 -13.37 13.11 17.41
CA GLN A 338 -12.23 13.77 18.06
C GLN A 338 -11.74 14.99 17.27
N CYS A 339 -11.82 14.98 15.95
CA CYS A 339 -11.57 16.16 15.11
C CYS A 339 -12.61 17.25 15.33
N SER A 340 -13.85 16.88 15.69
CA SER A 340 -14.96 17.80 16.01
C SER A 340 -15.30 18.79 14.88
N PRO A 341 -15.44 18.34 13.62
CA PRO A 341 -15.71 19.22 12.50
C PRO A 341 -17.18 19.68 12.47
N GLU A 342 -17.46 20.81 11.80
CA GLU A 342 -18.82 21.23 11.46
C GLU A 342 -19.38 20.44 10.27
N HIS A 343 -18.47 20.07 9.33
CA HIS A 343 -18.83 19.31 8.11
C HIS A 343 -17.88 18.15 7.89
N VAL A 344 -18.43 16.99 7.46
CA VAL A 344 -17.67 15.81 7.05
C VAL A 344 -17.97 15.49 5.60
N ILE A 345 -16.93 15.36 4.78
CA ILE A 345 -16.99 14.95 3.39
C ILE A 345 -16.32 13.58 3.31
N ILE A 346 -17.07 12.55 2.89
CA ILE A 346 -16.52 11.20 2.72
C ILE A 346 -16.03 11.03 1.28
N PHE A 347 -14.81 10.52 1.13
CA PHE A 347 -14.23 10.14 -0.15
C PHE A 347 -13.64 8.73 -0.08
N HIS A 348 -13.16 8.18 -1.19
CA HIS A 348 -12.52 6.86 -1.26
C HIS A 348 -13.38 5.74 -0.64
N ALA A 349 -14.70 5.88 -0.73
CA ALA A 349 -15.67 4.93 -0.18
C ALA A 349 -16.16 3.96 -1.26
N GLY A 350 -16.63 2.77 -0.84
CA GLY A 350 -17.33 1.84 -1.71
C GLY A 350 -18.66 2.41 -2.23
N LYS A 351 -19.32 1.67 -3.15
CA LYS A 351 -20.60 2.09 -3.74
C LYS A 351 -21.76 2.17 -2.75
N GLU A 352 -21.69 1.45 -1.64
CA GLU A 352 -22.66 1.56 -0.57
C GLU A 352 -22.12 2.55 0.47
N PRO A 353 -22.88 3.61 0.78
CA PRO A 353 -22.49 4.56 1.81
C PRO A 353 -22.39 3.85 3.15
N ALA A 354 -21.36 4.16 3.90
CA ALA A 354 -21.12 3.65 5.23
C ALA A 354 -22.15 4.21 6.24
#